data_6ca35b26e375239ea0834e433f4219d2
#
_entry.id   6ca35b26e375239ea0834e433f4219d2
#
_cell.length_a   1.000
_cell.length_b   1.000
_cell.length_c   1.000
_cell.angle_alpha   90.00
_cell.angle_beta   90.00
_cell.angle_gamma   90.00
#
_symmetry.space_group_name_H-M   'P 1'
#
loop_
_entity.id
_entity.type
_entity.pdbx_description
1 polymer ?
#
loop_
_entity_poly.entity_id
_entity_poly.type
_entity_poly.pdbx_seq_one_letter_code
_entity_poly.pdbx_strand_id
1 'polypeptide(L)'
;MQSGQTKIDISIREQRLRLQRGDETLRTYPISSSRFGLGSEQGSMKTPLGKFRVAEKIGDGAAPGTIFKARVALGPDDPLPDTEDFVTSRILWLDGLEEDNANTRDRFIYIHGTKHEDKIGRPDSHGCIRMRNDDVIELFDLVDETTPVVIRE
;
A
#
# COMPACT_ATOMS: atom_id res chain seq x y z
N MET A 1 26.24 9.33 -6.59
CA MET A 1 25.57 8.56 -6.20
C MET A 1 24.60 8.88 -5.29
N GLN A 2 23.67 8.88 -5.23
CA GLN A 2 22.83 9.22 -4.45
C GLN A 2 22.30 8.31 -3.68
N SER A 3 22.80 8.03 -3.14
CA SER A 3 22.67 6.94 -2.27
C SER A 3 21.66 7.11 -1.21
N GLY A 4 21.08 8.26 -1.08
CA GLY A 4 20.12 8.52 -0.02
C GLY A 4 18.67 8.20 -0.36
N GLN A 5 18.38 8.01 -1.64
CA GLN A 5 16.98 7.83 -2.03
C GLN A 5 16.54 6.38 -1.89
N THR A 6 15.42 6.19 -1.19
CA THR A 6 14.80 4.87 -1.06
C THR A 6 13.76 4.67 -2.15
N LYS A 7 13.47 3.41 -2.42
CA LYS A 7 12.49 2.97 -3.40
C LYS A 7 11.75 1.77 -2.85
N ILE A 8 10.46 1.69 -3.14
CA ILE A 8 9.65 0.52 -2.79
C ILE A 8 9.54 -0.37 -4.03
N ASP A 9 9.89 -1.65 -3.89
CA ASP A 9 9.77 -2.64 -4.97
C ASP A 9 8.82 -3.74 -4.51
N ILE A 10 7.72 -3.92 -5.24
CA ILE A 10 6.68 -4.89 -4.89
C ILE A 10 6.64 -5.98 -5.95
N SER A 11 6.84 -7.23 -5.52
CA SER A 11 6.71 -8.40 -6.37
C SER A 11 5.38 -9.09 -6.07
N ILE A 12 4.49 -9.11 -7.04
CA ILE A 12 3.19 -9.77 -6.90
C ILE A 12 3.39 -11.29 -6.83
N ARG A 13 4.31 -11.82 -7.63
CA ARG A 13 4.60 -13.25 -7.64
C ARG A 13 5.03 -13.75 -6.27
N GLU A 14 5.90 -12.99 -5.60
CA GLU A 14 6.41 -13.37 -4.29
C GLU A 14 5.53 -12.91 -3.15
N GLN A 15 4.58 -11.99 -3.41
CA GLN A 15 3.76 -11.33 -2.39
C GLN A 15 4.67 -10.69 -1.33
N ARG A 16 5.63 -9.91 -1.81
CA ARG A 16 6.62 -9.23 -0.96
C ARG A 16 6.86 -7.82 -1.43
N LEU A 17 7.10 -6.96 -0.46
CA LEU A 17 7.51 -5.57 -0.66
C LEU A 17 8.91 -5.40 -0.09
N ARG A 18 9.82 -4.87 -0.90
CA ARG A 18 11.18 -4.57 -0.44
C ARG A 18 11.41 -3.08 -0.47
N LEU A 19 11.96 -2.56 0.62
CA LEU A 19 12.44 -1.19 0.68
C LEU A 19 13.92 -1.22 0.36
N GLN A 20 14.31 -0.50 -0.68
CA GLN A 20 15.67 -0.54 -1.23
C GLN A 20 16.30 0.84 -1.23
N ARG A 21 17.62 0.87 -1.11
CA ARG A 21 18.42 2.08 -1.29
C ARG A 21 19.60 1.67 -2.19
N GLY A 22 19.59 2.15 -3.45
CA GLY A 22 20.54 1.65 -4.44
C GLY A 22 20.34 0.15 -4.63
N ASP A 23 21.41 -0.61 -4.47
CA ASP A 23 21.38 -2.07 -4.61
C ASP A 23 21.11 -2.79 -3.29
N GLU A 24 20.95 -2.04 -2.20
CA GLU A 24 20.78 -2.62 -0.88
C GLU A 24 19.31 -2.75 -0.53
N THR A 25 18.89 -3.94 -0.07
CA THR A 25 17.55 -4.13 0.47
C THR A 25 17.58 -3.86 1.97
N LEU A 26 16.87 -2.82 2.41
CA LEU A 26 16.84 -2.40 3.80
C LEU A 26 15.83 -3.18 4.62
N ARG A 27 14.69 -3.51 4.01
CA ARG A 27 13.59 -4.23 4.66
C ARG A 27 12.86 -5.07 3.64
N THR A 28 12.29 -6.18 4.07
CA THR A 28 11.42 -7.03 3.27
C THR A 28 10.18 -7.37 4.10
N TYR A 29 9.01 -7.15 3.51
CA TYR A 29 7.75 -7.40 4.18
C TYR A 29 6.85 -8.29 3.33
N PRO A 30 6.10 -9.21 3.95
CA PRO A 30 5.04 -9.91 3.22
C PRO A 30 3.87 -8.96 2.98
N ILE A 31 3.17 -9.15 1.88
CA ILE A 31 2.02 -8.33 1.50
C ILE A 31 0.86 -9.20 1.01
N SER A 32 -0.26 -8.54 0.73
CA SER A 32 -1.38 -9.18 0.03
C SER A 32 -1.86 -8.22 -1.05
N SER A 33 -1.82 -8.68 -2.30
CA SER A 33 -2.35 -7.91 -3.44
C SER A 33 -3.76 -8.39 -3.77
N SER A 34 -4.32 -7.91 -4.89
CA SER A 34 -5.70 -8.24 -5.26
C SER A 34 -5.87 -9.72 -5.56
N ARG A 35 -6.95 -10.30 -5.03
CA ARG A 35 -7.38 -11.65 -5.40
C ARG A 35 -7.97 -11.70 -6.81
N PHE A 36 -8.26 -10.55 -7.41
CA PHE A 36 -8.84 -10.47 -8.75
C PHE A 36 -7.79 -10.36 -9.85
N GLY A 37 -6.49 -10.38 -9.47
CA GLY A 37 -5.39 -10.33 -10.42
C GLY A 37 -4.83 -8.93 -10.65
N LEU A 38 -4.21 -8.74 -11.80
CA LEU A 38 -3.43 -7.54 -12.12
C LEU A 38 -4.12 -6.76 -13.24
N GLY A 39 -4.16 -5.44 -13.09
CA GLY A 39 -4.73 -4.57 -14.10
C GLY A 39 -5.03 -3.18 -13.58
N SER A 40 -5.26 -2.25 -14.52
CA SER A 40 -5.49 -0.84 -14.19
C SER A 40 -6.89 -0.35 -14.55
N GLU A 41 -7.78 -1.22 -14.98
CA GLU A 41 -9.13 -0.79 -15.36
C GLU A 41 -9.90 -0.28 -14.15
N GLN A 42 -10.63 0.82 -14.36
CA GLN A 42 -11.48 1.39 -13.32
C GLN A 42 -12.55 0.37 -12.92
N GLY A 43 -12.70 0.16 -11.61
CA GLY A 43 -13.71 -0.77 -11.09
C GLY A 43 -13.34 -2.24 -11.15
N SER A 44 -12.14 -2.58 -11.66
CA SER A 44 -11.74 -3.98 -11.81
C SER A 44 -11.37 -4.65 -10.50
N MET A 45 -11.05 -3.87 -9.46
CA MET A 45 -10.53 -4.37 -8.18
C MET A 45 -9.20 -5.10 -8.32
N LYS A 46 -8.50 -4.91 -9.44
CA LYS A 46 -7.18 -5.51 -9.69
C LYS A 46 -6.07 -4.58 -9.20
N THR A 47 -4.92 -5.17 -8.91
CA THR A 47 -3.74 -4.39 -8.52
C THR A 47 -3.02 -3.92 -9.78
N PRO A 48 -2.75 -2.61 -9.92
CA PRO A 48 -2.05 -2.11 -11.11
C PRO A 48 -0.57 -2.44 -11.08
N LEU A 49 0.04 -2.51 -12.24
CA LEU A 49 1.48 -2.71 -12.40
C LEU A 49 2.16 -1.46 -12.93
N GLY A 50 3.46 -1.37 -12.74
CA GLY A 50 4.28 -0.33 -13.33
C GLY A 50 4.96 0.55 -12.30
N LYS A 51 5.15 1.82 -12.66
CA LYS A 51 5.85 2.80 -11.83
C LYS A 51 4.88 3.77 -11.19
N PHE A 52 5.11 4.03 -9.92
CA PHE A 52 4.26 4.88 -9.09
C PHE A 52 5.13 5.72 -8.18
N ARG A 53 4.52 6.63 -7.46
CA ARG A 53 5.16 7.31 -6.33
C ARG A 53 4.16 7.37 -5.18
N VAL A 54 4.67 7.56 -3.98
CA VAL A 54 3.82 7.85 -2.82
C VAL A 54 3.33 9.29 -3.00
N ALA A 55 2.02 9.47 -3.18
CA ALA A 55 1.43 10.79 -3.35
C ALA A 55 1.13 11.46 -2.02
N GLU A 56 0.58 10.70 -1.07
CA GLU A 56 0.24 11.21 0.25
C GLU A 56 0.48 10.14 1.31
N LYS A 57 0.86 10.59 2.49
CA LYS A 57 1.01 9.74 3.68
C LYS A 57 -0.06 10.16 4.67
N ILE A 58 -0.86 9.22 5.13
CA ILE A 58 -1.99 9.51 6.03
C ILE A 58 -1.92 8.58 7.25
N GLY A 59 -2.17 9.14 8.42
CA GLY A 59 -2.23 8.36 9.66
C GLY A 59 -1.06 8.52 10.59
N ASP A 60 -0.18 9.52 10.36
CA ASP A 60 0.97 9.75 11.24
C ASP A 60 0.50 9.91 12.68
N GLY A 61 1.11 9.16 13.60
CA GLY A 61 0.78 9.23 15.02
C GLY A 61 -0.47 8.48 15.43
N ALA A 62 -1.22 7.90 14.50
CA ALA A 62 -2.41 7.12 14.87
C ALA A 62 -2.00 5.81 15.57
N ALA A 63 -2.82 5.36 16.52
CA ALA A 63 -2.57 4.10 17.20
C ALA A 63 -2.60 2.93 16.20
N PRO A 64 -1.79 1.88 16.41
CA PRO A 64 -1.86 0.71 15.56
C PRO A 64 -3.28 0.14 15.53
N GLY A 65 -3.74 -0.23 14.34
CA GLY A 65 -5.09 -0.78 14.17
C GLY A 65 -6.19 0.26 14.00
N THR A 66 -5.86 1.56 14.07
CA THR A 66 -6.84 2.62 13.80
C THR A 66 -7.48 2.40 12.44
N ILE A 67 -8.82 2.42 12.38
CA ILE A 67 -9.55 2.22 11.14
C ILE A 67 -9.78 3.57 10.46
N PHE A 68 -9.55 3.63 9.15
CA PHE A 68 -9.78 4.83 8.36
C PHE A 68 -10.97 4.64 7.44
N LYS A 69 -11.79 5.68 7.30
CA LYS A 69 -12.88 5.72 6.34
C LYS A 69 -12.68 6.96 5.48
N ALA A 70 -12.60 6.77 4.16
CA ALA A 70 -12.31 7.87 3.24
C ALA A 70 -11.10 8.68 3.70
N ARG A 71 -10.06 7.99 4.17
CA ARG A 71 -8.78 8.55 4.61
C ARG A 71 -8.86 9.39 5.90
N VAL A 72 -9.94 9.22 6.66
CA VAL A 72 -10.11 9.89 7.94
C VAL A 72 -10.16 8.84 9.05
N ALA A 73 -9.37 9.05 10.10
CA ALA A 73 -9.34 8.12 11.23
C ALA A 73 -10.68 8.15 11.97
N LEU A 74 -11.21 6.95 12.24
CA LEU A 74 -12.45 6.84 13.01
C LEU A 74 -12.15 6.91 14.49
N GLY A 75 -13.03 7.59 15.23
CA GLY A 75 -13.00 7.60 16.68
C GLY A 75 -13.78 6.43 17.25
N PRO A 76 -13.75 6.27 18.59
CA PRO A 76 -14.41 5.12 19.26
C PRO A 76 -15.92 5.07 19.06
N ASP A 77 -16.54 6.21 18.83
CA ASP A 77 -18.00 6.28 18.67
C ASP A 77 -18.46 6.34 17.22
N ASP A 78 -17.53 6.34 16.28
CA ASP A 78 -17.88 6.41 14.86
C ASP A 78 -18.33 5.04 14.36
N PRO A 79 -19.34 4.99 13.46
CA PRO A 79 -19.76 3.71 12.89
C PRO A 79 -18.69 3.11 12.03
N LEU A 80 -18.56 1.79 12.08
CA LEU A 80 -17.58 1.08 11.24
C LEU A 80 -18.00 1.15 9.77
N PRO A 81 -17.00 1.16 8.84
CA PRO A 81 -17.31 1.10 7.42
C PRO A 81 -18.07 -0.19 7.06
N ASP A 82 -18.96 -0.08 6.07
CA ASP A 82 -19.72 -1.23 5.58
C ASP A 82 -18.86 -1.96 4.53
N THR A 83 -17.81 -2.61 5.00
CA THR A 83 -16.87 -3.34 4.16
C THR A 83 -16.14 -4.38 4.99
N GLU A 84 -15.68 -5.44 4.37
CA GLU A 84 -14.84 -6.44 5.03
C GLU A 84 -13.35 -6.05 4.96
N ASP A 85 -12.99 -5.11 4.08
CA ASP A 85 -11.61 -4.73 3.84
C ASP A 85 -11.30 -3.40 4.51
N PHE A 86 -11.10 -3.44 5.83
CA PHE A 86 -10.75 -2.23 6.58
C PHE A 86 -9.34 -1.78 6.24
N VAL A 87 -9.20 -0.46 6.07
CA VAL A 87 -7.91 0.20 5.94
C VAL A 87 -7.48 0.61 7.33
N THR A 88 -6.35 0.09 7.79
CA THR A 88 -5.92 0.31 9.18
C THR A 88 -4.50 0.86 9.27
N SER A 89 -4.22 1.48 10.39
CA SER A 89 -2.90 1.92 10.86
C SER A 89 -2.29 3.06 10.09
N ARG A 90 -2.02 2.89 8.82
CA ARG A 90 -1.38 3.90 7.97
C ARG A 90 -1.84 3.73 6.53
N ILE A 91 -1.83 4.83 5.77
CA ILE A 91 -2.11 4.83 4.34
C ILE A 91 -0.93 5.48 3.61
N LEU A 92 -0.40 4.77 2.62
CA LEU A 92 0.47 5.34 1.60
C LEU A 92 -0.36 5.34 0.32
N TRP A 93 -0.81 6.50 -0.12
CA TRP A 93 -1.68 6.64 -1.29
C TRP A 93 -0.80 6.78 -2.51
N LEU A 94 -1.01 5.94 -3.53
CA LEU A 94 -0.14 5.88 -4.69
C LEU A 94 -0.69 6.71 -5.85
N ASP A 95 0.26 7.26 -6.63
CA ASP A 95 -0.03 7.97 -7.87
C ASP A 95 0.72 7.25 -8.99
N GLY A 96 0.04 6.99 -10.10
CA GLY A 96 0.64 6.30 -11.24
C GLY A 96 1.45 7.26 -12.11
N LEU A 97 2.61 6.82 -12.54
CA LEU A 97 3.53 7.65 -13.32
C LEU A 97 3.55 7.29 -14.81
N GLU A 98 2.77 6.31 -15.23
CA GLU A 98 2.74 5.85 -16.61
C GLU A 98 1.35 5.99 -17.19
N GLU A 99 1.25 6.02 -18.50
CA GLU A 99 -0.03 6.18 -19.17
C GLU A 99 -1.00 5.06 -18.79
N ASP A 100 -0.51 3.83 -18.68
CA ASP A 100 -1.36 2.67 -18.41
C ASP A 100 -1.88 2.64 -16.98
N ASN A 101 -1.25 3.35 -16.05
CA ASN A 101 -1.66 3.35 -14.65
C ASN A 101 -1.96 4.76 -14.12
N ALA A 102 -2.18 5.73 -15.00
CA ALA A 102 -2.38 7.12 -14.61
C ALA A 102 -3.62 7.33 -13.73
N ASN A 103 -4.57 6.38 -13.74
CA ASN A 103 -5.79 6.46 -12.94
C ASN A 103 -5.63 5.88 -11.52
N THR A 104 -4.43 5.51 -11.12
CA THR A 104 -4.17 4.82 -9.84
C THR A 104 -4.67 5.63 -8.65
N ARG A 105 -4.38 6.93 -8.61
CA ARG A 105 -4.81 7.77 -7.49
C ARG A 105 -6.33 7.84 -7.41
N ASP A 106 -7.00 7.99 -8.54
CA ASP A 106 -8.46 8.07 -8.61
C ASP A 106 -9.13 6.74 -8.28
N ARG A 107 -8.41 5.62 -8.40
CA ARG A 107 -8.89 4.31 -8.00
C ARG A 107 -8.64 4.04 -6.51
N PHE A 108 -8.04 4.99 -5.78
CA PHE A 108 -7.76 4.86 -4.35
C PHE A 108 -6.87 3.64 -4.05
N ILE A 109 -5.79 3.49 -4.80
CA ILE A 109 -4.83 2.40 -4.59
C ILE A 109 -3.87 2.83 -3.50
N TYR A 110 -3.93 2.13 -2.37
CA TYR A 110 -3.11 2.39 -1.20
C TYR A 110 -2.21 1.22 -0.87
N ILE A 111 -1.13 1.51 -0.14
CA ILE A 111 -0.45 0.54 0.71
C ILE A 111 -0.97 0.82 2.11
N HIS A 112 -1.56 -0.16 2.78
CA HIS A 112 -2.20 0.07 4.07
C HIS A 112 -2.16 -1.16 4.96
N GLY A 113 -2.43 -0.98 6.25
CA GLY A 113 -2.59 -2.10 7.17
C GLY A 113 -3.94 -2.78 7.01
N THR A 114 -4.10 -3.95 7.61
CA THR A 114 -5.34 -4.73 7.55
C THR A 114 -5.59 -5.41 8.88
N LYS A 115 -6.86 -5.64 9.20
CA LYS A 115 -7.22 -6.49 10.33
C LYS A 115 -7.12 -7.97 9.98
N HIS A 116 -6.94 -8.31 8.71
CA HIS A 116 -6.83 -9.69 8.25
C HIS A 116 -5.38 -10.09 8.05
N GLU A 117 -4.58 -9.99 9.12
CA GLU A 117 -3.15 -10.28 9.01
C GLU A 117 -2.87 -11.76 8.68
N ASP A 118 -3.81 -12.64 8.94
CA ASP A 118 -3.72 -14.04 8.57
C ASP A 118 -3.75 -14.27 7.06
N LYS A 119 -4.19 -13.26 6.28
CA LYS A 119 -4.23 -13.34 4.82
C LYS A 119 -2.97 -12.80 4.15
N ILE A 120 -2.09 -12.16 4.91
CA ILE A 120 -0.84 -11.61 4.37
C ILE A 120 0.04 -12.74 3.86
N GLY A 121 0.62 -12.56 2.68
CA GLY A 121 1.46 -13.55 2.00
C GLY A 121 0.79 -14.19 0.81
N ARG A 122 -0.49 -13.87 0.57
CA ARG A 122 -1.23 -14.39 -0.58
C ARG A 122 -2.21 -13.34 -1.10
N PRO A 123 -2.60 -13.41 -2.40
CA PRO A 123 -3.57 -12.45 -2.94
C PRO A 123 -4.93 -12.59 -2.27
N ASP A 124 -5.44 -11.50 -1.70
CA ASP A 124 -6.71 -11.50 -0.99
C ASP A 124 -7.40 -10.14 -0.99
N SER A 125 -6.73 -9.07 -1.45
CA SER A 125 -7.28 -7.71 -1.37
C SER A 125 -8.22 -7.40 -2.54
N HIS A 126 -8.73 -6.15 -2.55
CA HIS A 126 -9.59 -5.64 -3.61
C HIS A 126 -8.86 -4.58 -4.46
N GLY A 127 -7.54 -4.71 -4.59
CA GLY A 127 -6.71 -3.81 -5.43
C GLY A 127 -5.56 -3.18 -4.70
N CYS A 128 -5.74 -2.79 -3.46
CA CYS A 128 -4.69 -2.20 -2.65
C CYS A 128 -3.66 -3.24 -2.22
N ILE A 129 -2.53 -2.76 -1.73
CA ILE A 129 -1.48 -3.60 -1.16
C ILE A 129 -1.66 -3.59 0.36
N ARG A 130 -2.05 -4.72 0.91
CA ARG A 130 -2.22 -4.88 2.36
C ARG A 130 -0.91 -5.30 2.99
N MET A 131 -0.65 -4.79 4.18
CA MET A 131 0.51 -5.18 5.01
C MET A 131 0.04 -5.46 6.43
N ARG A 132 0.88 -6.13 7.20
CA ARG A 132 0.68 -6.22 8.64
C ARG A 132 0.75 -4.82 9.23
N ASN A 133 0.00 -4.57 10.30
CA ASN A 133 -0.06 -3.24 10.90
C ASN A 133 1.31 -2.73 11.35
N ASP A 134 2.09 -3.56 12.02
CA ASP A 134 3.44 -3.16 12.47
C ASP A 134 4.35 -2.86 11.27
N ASP A 135 4.21 -3.62 10.19
CA ASP A 135 5.04 -3.45 9.01
C ASP A 135 4.74 -2.14 8.28
N VAL A 136 3.47 -1.81 8.11
CA VAL A 136 3.11 -0.57 7.40
C VAL A 136 3.47 0.66 8.23
N ILE A 137 3.40 0.55 9.55
CA ILE A 137 3.81 1.64 10.44
C ILE A 137 5.32 1.88 10.29
N GLU A 138 6.12 0.82 10.27
CA GLU A 138 7.57 0.96 10.07
C GLU A 138 7.88 1.53 8.69
N LEU A 139 7.25 1.00 7.64
CA LEU A 139 7.47 1.47 6.28
C LEU A 139 7.10 2.96 6.15
N PHE A 140 5.98 3.35 6.75
CA PHE A 140 5.51 4.74 6.72
C PHE A 140 6.58 5.71 7.25
N ASP A 141 7.27 5.33 8.30
CA ASP A 141 8.30 6.18 8.89
C ASP A 141 9.60 6.20 8.09
N LEU A 142 9.81 5.22 7.21
CA LEU A 142 11.05 5.08 6.43
C LEU A 142 10.96 5.72 5.04
N VAL A 143 9.77 6.12 4.61
CA VAL A 143 9.57 6.70 3.28
C VAL A 143 8.94 8.08 3.39
N ASP A 144 8.93 8.84 2.29
CA ASP A 144 8.29 10.15 2.26
C ASP A 144 7.37 10.24 1.05
N GLU A 145 6.67 11.37 0.94
CA GLU A 145 5.95 11.68 -0.28
C GLU A 145 6.96 11.83 -1.39
N THR A 146 6.64 11.37 -2.57
CA THR A 146 7.49 11.26 -3.75
C THR A 146 8.38 10.02 -3.80
N THR A 147 8.44 9.20 -2.75
CA THR A 147 9.22 7.94 -2.81
C THR A 147 8.73 7.09 -4.00
N PRO A 148 9.65 6.67 -4.89
CA PRO A 148 9.27 5.83 -6.03
C PRO A 148 8.79 4.46 -5.59
N VAL A 149 7.81 3.93 -6.34
CA VAL A 149 7.23 2.60 -6.09
C VAL A 149 7.17 1.87 -7.44
N VAL A 150 7.60 0.63 -7.46
CA VAL A 150 7.45 -0.24 -8.63
C VAL A 150 6.62 -1.45 -8.19
N ILE A 151 5.59 -1.76 -8.95
CA ILE A 151 4.80 -2.98 -8.75
C ILE A 151 5.01 -3.85 -9.99
N ARG A 152 5.55 -5.03 -9.79
CA ARG A 152 5.86 -5.98 -10.87
C ARG A 152 5.36 -7.38 -10.53
N GLU A 153 5.23 -8.20 -11.54
CA GLU A 153 4.85 -9.60 -11.33
C GLU A 153 5.89 -10.39 -10.58
#